data_19779fd13103e16361290b1914d8b35b
#
_entry.id   19779fd13103e16361290b1914d8b35b
#
_cell.length_a   1.000
_cell.length_b   1.000
_cell.length_c   1.000
_cell.angle_alpha   90.00
_cell.angle_beta   90.00
_cell.angle_gamma   90.00
#
_symmetry.space_group_name_H-M   'P 1'
#
loop_
_entity.id
_entity.type
_entity.pdbx_description
1 polymer ?
#
loop_
_entity_poly.entity_id
_entity_poly.type
_entity_poly.pdbx_seq_one_letter_code
_entity_poly.pdbx_strand_id
1 'polypeptide(L)'
;MDQHFCLLCLGSNSNRHFHMEAARKALIELFPNIRFSEEITTDAIGNKFLSPFSNQVAKIETSLTSEEIRKLLKQIEKDNGRVPEDKEQGIVKLDIDLLTFDDLILKPNDLEKDFVIKGISSLQS
;
A
#
# COMPACT_ATOMS: atom_id res chain seq x y z
N MET A 1 10.97 -22.82 -7.80
CA MET A 1 9.67 -22.15 -7.85
C MET A 1 9.86 -20.76 -8.40
N ASP A 2 8.92 -20.35 -9.23
CA ASP A 2 9.02 -19.05 -9.88
C ASP A 2 8.79 -17.91 -8.90
N GLN A 3 9.60 -16.88 -9.03
CA GLN A 3 9.42 -15.66 -8.25
C GLN A 3 8.60 -14.65 -9.06
N HIS A 4 7.67 -14.02 -8.39
CA HIS A 4 6.85 -12.96 -8.96
C HIS A 4 7.30 -11.61 -8.42
N PHE A 5 7.28 -10.60 -9.27
CA PHE A 5 7.66 -9.24 -8.92
C PHE A 5 6.40 -8.40 -8.86
N CYS A 6 6.16 -7.78 -7.73
CA CYS A 6 4.90 -7.06 -7.50
C CYS A 6 5.15 -5.69 -6.91
N LEU A 7 4.27 -4.75 -7.25
CA LEU A 7 4.25 -3.43 -6.63
C LEU A 7 3.04 -3.31 -5.72
N LEU A 8 3.28 -2.75 -4.55
CA LEU A 8 2.24 -2.47 -3.55
C LEU A 8 2.18 -0.97 -3.31
N CYS A 9 1.01 -0.49 -2.89
CA CYS A 9 0.86 0.89 -2.42
C CYS A 9 0.20 0.87 -1.04
N LEU A 10 0.84 1.56 -0.09
CA LEU A 10 0.34 1.72 1.27
C LEU A 10 -0.18 3.13 1.45
N GLY A 11 -1.28 3.28 2.17
CA GLY A 11 -1.83 4.61 2.48
C GLY A 11 -2.58 4.63 3.80
N SER A 12 -2.52 5.77 4.48
CA SER A 12 -3.23 6.00 5.73
C SER A 12 -3.49 7.49 5.92
N ASN A 13 -4.69 7.85 6.41
CA ASN A 13 -4.99 9.22 6.80
C ASN A 13 -5.44 9.34 8.26
N SER A 14 -5.27 8.29 9.04
CA SER A 14 -5.69 8.25 10.44
C SER A 14 -4.60 7.60 11.25
N ASN A 15 -4.08 8.34 12.24
CA ASN A 15 -2.95 7.89 13.04
C ASN A 15 -1.83 7.35 12.15
N ARG A 16 -1.46 8.17 11.18
CA ARG A 16 -0.64 7.77 10.02
C ARG A 16 0.67 7.09 10.38
N HIS A 17 1.42 7.70 11.28
CA HIS A 17 2.74 7.15 11.64
C HIS A 17 2.63 5.76 12.23
N PHE A 18 1.65 5.56 13.11
CA PHE A 18 1.41 4.27 13.74
C PHE A 18 1.05 3.20 12.72
N HIS A 19 0.05 3.49 11.87
CA HIS A 19 -0.44 2.50 10.90
C HIS A 19 0.57 2.20 9.78
N MET A 20 1.28 3.22 9.30
CA MET A 20 2.31 2.99 8.28
C MET A 20 3.45 2.16 8.84
N GLU A 21 3.88 2.43 10.07
CA GLU A 21 4.94 1.66 10.73
C GLU A 21 4.51 0.21 10.94
N ALA A 22 3.29 0.00 11.44
CA ALA A 22 2.74 -1.34 11.65
C ALA A 22 2.67 -2.12 10.33
N ALA A 23 2.25 -1.46 9.26
CA ALA A 23 2.18 -2.08 7.93
C ALA A 23 3.57 -2.49 7.45
N ARG A 24 4.57 -1.60 7.58
CA ARG A 24 5.93 -1.93 7.15
C ARG A 24 6.49 -3.13 7.90
N LYS A 25 6.28 -3.18 9.22
CA LYS A 25 6.75 -4.31 10.03
C LYS A 25 6.13 -5.63 9.58
N ALA A 26 4.81 -5.63 9.38
CA ALA A 26 4.10 -6.82 8.94
C ALA A 26 4.58 -7.28 7.56
N LEU A 27 4.78 -6.33 6.64
CA LEU A 27 5.22 -6.64 5.28
C LEU A 27 6.66 -7.16 5.24
N ILE A 28 7.53 -6.64 6.08
CA ILE A 28 8.92 -7.12 6.17
C ILE A 28 8.95 -8.59 6.63
N GLU A 29 8.10 -8.96 7.57
CA GLU A 29 8.01 -10.35 8.03
C GLU A 29 7.53 -11.29 6.93
N LEU A 30 6.55 -10.85 6.13
CA LEU A 30 5.98 -11.66 5.05
C LEU A 30 6.87 -11.70 3.81
N PHE A 31 7.55 -10.60 3.53
CA PHE A 31 8.34 -10.43 2.32
C PHE A 31 9.72 -9.85 2.68
N PRO A 32 10.66 -10.70 3.12
CA PRO A 32 11.98 -10.22 3.59
C PRO A 32 12.77 -9.41 2.57
N ASN A 33 12.48 -9.59 1.28
CA ASN A 33 13.16 -8.86 0.20
C ASN A 33 12.48 -7.54 -0.16
N ILE A 34 11.45 -7.13 0.59
CA ILE A 34 10.69 -5.92 0.29
C ILE A 34 11.58 -4.69 0.30
N ARG A 35 11.30 -3.78 -0.63
CA ARG A 35 11.95 -2.47 -0.69
C ARG A 35 10.86 -1.41 -0.70
N PHE A 36 11.05 -0.38 0.12
CA PHE A 36 10.09 0.73 0.23
C PHE A 36 10.63 1.98 -0.43
N SER A 37 9.75 2.71 -1.09
CA SER A 37 10.04 4.07 -1.54
C SER A 37 10.02 5.01 -0.34
N GLU A 38 10.35 6.29 -0.58
CA GLU A 38 10.10 7.32 0.42
C GLU A 38 8.60 7.44 0.68
N GLU A 39 8.25 7.78 1.92
CA GLU A 39 6.88 8.08 2.27
C GLU A 39 6.54 9.49 1.79
N ILE A 40 5.43 9.63 1.09
CA ILE A 40 5.00 10.92 0.52
C ILE A 40 3.66 11.29 1.14
N THR A 41 3.59 12.51 1.70
CA THR A 41 2.35 13.04 2.25
C THR A 41 1.60 13.78 1.16
N THR A 42 0.31 13.47 1.00
CA THR A 42 -0.58 14.19 0.08
C THR A 42 -1.70 14.84 0.87
N ASP A 43 -2.15 16.01 0.39
CA ASP A 43 -3.25 16.71 1.03
C ASP A 43 -4.56 15.96 0.85
N ALA A 44 -5.49 16.18 1.79
CA ALA A 44 -6.84 15.67 1.67
C ALA A 44 -7.50 16.35 0.46
N ILE A 45 -8.04 15.53 -0.46
CA ILE A 45 -8.68 16.04 -1.67
C ILE A 45 -10.17 15.80 -1.58
N GLY A 46 -10.96 16.87 -1.76
CA GLY A 46 -12.40 16.83 -1.74
C GLY A 46 -12.96 16.78 -0.32
N ASN A 47 -14.29 16.71 -0.24
CA ASN A 47 -15.01 16.78 1.04
C ASN A 47 -15.03 15.45 1.80
N LYS A 48 -14.54 14.39 1.18
CA LYS A 48 -14.63 13.05 1.72
C LYS A 48 -13.58 12.77 2.80
N PHE A 49 -12.38 13.32 2.64
CA PHE A 49 -11.26 13.05 3.54
C PHE A 49 -10.98 14.25 4.42
N LEU A 50 -10.77 14.00 5.72
CA LEU A 50 -10.59 15.04 6.71
C LEU A 50 -9.13 15.35 7.04
N SER A 51 -8.21 14.50 6.62
CA SER A 51 -6.81 14.67 6.97
C SER A 51 -5.91 14.19 5.83
N PRO A 52 -4.66 14.69 5.79
CA PRO A 52 -3.70 14.26 4.78
C PRO A 52 -3.41 12.77 4.83
N PHE A 53 -2.99 12.23 3.70
CA PHE A 53 -2.56 10.84 3.57
C PHE A 53 -1.04 10.74 3.63
N SER A 54 -0.56 9.69 4.29
CA SER A 54 0.78 9.18 4.06
C SER A 54 0.70 8.08 3.02
N ASN A 55 1.56 8.12 2.02
CA ASN A 55 1.58 7.17 0.91
C ASN A 55 2.98 6.63 0.72
N GLN A 56 3.08 5.35 0.38
CA GLN A 56 4.37 4.71 0.14
C GLN A 56 4.19 3.57 -0.85
N VAL A 57 5.13 3.41 -1.77
CA VAL A 57 5.15 2.32 -2.72
C VAL A 57 6.16 1.29 -2.23
N ALA A 58 5.88 0.02 -2.46
CA ALA A 58 6.80 -1.05 -2.11
C ALA A 58 6.91 -2.04 -3.25
N LYS A 59 8.08 -2.64 -3.36
CA LYS A 59 8.36 -3.68 -4.33
C LYS A 59 8.66 -4.97 -3.59
N ILE A 60 7.96 -6.04 -3.95
CA ILE A 60 8.16 -7.35 -3.34
C ILE A 60 8.52 -8.39 -4.40
N GLU A 61 9.17 -9.44 -3.93
CA GLU A 61 9.51 -10.61 -4.70
C GLU A 61 9.01 -11.81 -3.90
N THR A 62 8.14 -12.64 -4.51
CA THR A 62 7.50 -13.72 -3.77
C THR A 62 7.08 -14.84 -4.71
N SER A 63 6.95 -16.07 -4.16
CA SER A 63 6.39 -17.20 -4.88
C SER A 63 4.88 -17.33 -4.71
N LEU A 64 4.26 -16.44 -3.93
CA LEU A 64 2.82 -16.48 -3.69
C LEU A 64 2.03 -16.04 -4.91
N THR A 65 0.79 -16.52 -5.03
CA THR A 65 -0.14 -16.06 -6.08
C THR A 65 -0.68 -14.69 -5.73
N SER A 66 -1.24 -14.00 -6.72
CA SER A 66 -1.86 -12.69 -6.48
C SER A 66 -2.99 -12.77 -5.45
N GLU A 67 -3.76 -13.86 -5.48
CA GLU A 67 -4.85 -14.07 -4.54
C GLU A 67 -4.34 -14.23 -3.11
N GLU A 68 -3.29 -15.02 -2.94
CA GLU A 68 -2.66 -15.21 -1.63
C GLU A 68 -2.11 -13.89 -1.08
N ILE A 69 -1.45 -13.10 -1.94
CA ILE A 69 -0.94 -11.79 -1.55
C ILE A 69 -2.08 -10.90 -1.08
N ARG A 70 -3.17 -10.81 -1.85
CA ARG A 70 -4.31 -9.98 -1.49
C ARG A 70 -4.91 -10.35 -0.14
N LYS A 71 -5.01 -11.64 0.15
CA LYS A 71 -5.53 -12.09 1.45
C LYS A 71 -4.66 -11.62 2.60
N LEU A 72 -3.35 -11.69 2.42
CA LEU A 72 -2.40 -11.22 3.43
C LEU A 72 -2.52 -9.72 3.64
N LEU A 73 -2.63 -8.94 2.56
CA LEU A 73 -2.76 -7.49 2.65
C LEU A 73 -4.06 -7.10 3.38
N LYS A 74 -5.17 -7.78 3.08
CA LYS A 74 -6.44 -7.53 3.75
C LYS A 74 -6.36 -7.87 5.23
N GLN A 75 -5.62 -8.91 5.60
CA GLN A 75 -5.46 -9.27 7.00
C GLN A 75 -4.69 -8.17 7.76
N ILE A 76 -3.65 -7.62 7.15
CA ILE A 76 -2.90 -6.51 7.74
C ILE A 76 -3.83 -5.30 7.95
N GLU A 77 -4.68 -4.99 6.98
CA GLU A 77 -5.65 -3.90 7.11
C GLU A 77 -6.59 -4.13 8.30
N LYS A 78 -7.12 -5.33 8.43
CA LYS A 78 -8.00 -5.69 9.54
C LYS A 78 -7.30 -5.61 10.88
N ASP A 79 -6.07 -6.09 10.94
CA ASP A 79 -5.26 -6.05 12.17
C ASP A 79 -5.01 -4.62 12.64
N ASN A 80 -5.08 -3.66 11.71
CA ASN A 80 -4.94 -2.23 12.00
C ASN A 80 -6.28 -1.54 12.23
N GLY A 81 -7.34 -2.32 12.42
CA GLY A 81 -8.63 -1.81 12.82
C GLY A 81 -9.51 -1.26 11.71
N ARG A 82 -9.19 -1.57 10.45
CA ARG A 82 -10.03 -1.12 9.34
C ARG A 82 -11.41 -1.76 9.41
N VAL A 83 -12.45 -0.92 9.38
CA VAL A 83 -13.85 -1.34 9.42
C VAL A 83 -14.62 -0.61 8.33
N PRO A 84 -15.73 -1.20 7.81
CA PRO A 84 -16.50 -0.57 6.73
C PRO A 84 -17.04 0.82 7.07
N GLU A 85 -17.37 1.06 8.34
CA GLU A 85 -17.92 2.34 8.80
C GLU A 85 -16.97 3.51 8.62
N ASP A 86 -15.66 3.26 8.60
CA ASP A 86 -14.64 4.30 8.44
C ASP A 86 -14.81 5.05 7.12
N LYS A 87 -15.21 4.34 6.08
CA LYS A 87 -15.32 4.90 4.73
C LYS A 87 -16.30 6.07 4.68
N GLU A 88 -17.41 5.97 5.40
CA GLU A 88 -18.42 7.03 5.44
C GLU A 88 -17.90 8.30 6.10
N GLN A 89 -16.95 8.17 7.00
CA GLN A 89 -16.35 9.28 7.73
C GLN A 89 -15.07 9.79 7.08
N GLY A 90 -14.70 9.25 5.92
CA GLY A 90 -13.47 9.63 5.23
C GLY A 90 -12.20 9.17 5.94
N ILE A 91 -12.31 8.14 6.78
CA ILE A 91 -11.20 7.58 7.54
C ILE A 91 -10.62 6.38 6.81
N VAL A 92 -9.31 6.40 6.59
CA VAL A 92 -8.58 5.25 6.06
C VAL A 92 -7.43 4.96 7.03
N LYS A 93 -7.65 4.03 7.94
CA LYS A 93 -6.62 3.64 8.91
C LYS A 93 -5.42 3.04 8.20
N LEU A 94 -5.68 2.12 7.30
CA LEU A 94 -4.63 1.52 6.48
C LEU A 94 -5.24 0.92 5.23
N ASP A 95 -4.65 1.24 4.09
CA ASP A 95 -5.02 0.68 2.80
C ASP A 95 -3.74 0.15 2.15
N ILE A 96 -3.76 -1.10 1.72
CA ILE A 96 -2.62 -1.70 1.03
C ILE A 96 -3.14 -2.38 -0.23
N ASP A 97 -2.76 -1.84 -1.37
CA ASP A 97 -3.20 -2.34 -2.68
C ASP A 97 -2.09 -3.06 -3.41
N LEU A 98 -2.44 -4.15 -4.06
CA LEU A 98 -1.57 -4.82 -5.01
C LEU A 98 -1.76 -4.13 -6.36
N LEU A 99 -0.75 -3.39 -6.80
CA LEU A 99 -0.83 -2.60 -8.04
C LEU A 99 -0.51 -3.42 -9.27
N THR A 100 0.54 -4.22 -9.20
CA THR A 100 0.97 -5.07 -10.32
C THR A 100 1.37 -6.44 -9.81
N PHE A 101 1.24 -7.43 -10.68
CA PHE A 101 1.71 -8.79 -10.44
C PHE A 101 2.41 -9.24 -11.72
N ASP A 102 3.75 -9.27 -11.69
CA ASP A 102 4.59 -9.43 -12.87
C ASP A 102 4.18 -8.37 -13.92
N ASP A 103 3.79 -8.79 -15.12
CA ASP A 103 3.39 -7.86 -16.20
C ASP A 103 1.92 -7.46 -16.14
N LEU A 104 1.15 -8.06 -15.20
CA LEU A 104 -0.26 -7.73 -15.07
C LEU A 104 -0.45 -6.44 -14.28
N ILE A 105 -1.16 -5.51 -14.88
CA ILE A 105 -1.51 -4.24 -14.22
C ILE A 105 -2.89 -4.40 -13.61
N LEU A 106 -2.95 -4.40 -12.26
CA LEU A 106 -4.19 -4.64 -11.54
C LEU A 106 -4.93 -3.36 -11.16
N LYS A 107 -4.18 -2.27 -11.01
CA LYS A 107 -4.72 -0.96 -10.61
C LYS A 107 -4.17 0.13 -11.54
N PRO A 108 -4.63 0.18 -12.80
CA PRO A 108 -4.06 1.12 -13.77
C PRO A 108 -4.22 2.59 -13.38
N ASN A 109 -5.36 2.95 -12.76
CA ASN A 109 -5.58 4.34 -12.34
C ASN A 109 -4.62 4.76 -11.23
N ASP A 110 -4.27 3.83 -10.34
CA ASP A 110 -3.33 4.13 -9.25
C ASP A 110 -1.92 4.37 -9.77
N LEU A 111 -1.54 3.69 -10.86
CA LEU A 111 -0.21 3.86 -11.45
C LEU A 111 -0.01 5.24 -12.08
N GLU A 112 -1.09 5.97 -12.33
CA GLU A 112 -1.03 7.33 -12.90
C GLU A 112 -0.87 8.41 -11.83
N LYS A 113 -1.02 8.06 -10.55
CA LYS A 113 -0.87 9.04 -9.46
C LYS A 113 0.57 9.48 -9.31
N ASP A 114 0.78 10.78 -9.09
CA ASP A 114 2.11 11.36 -8.98
C ASP A 114 2.97 10.69 -7.91
N PHE A 115 2.42 10.44 -6.72
CA PHE A 115 3.19 9.83 -5.65
C PHE A 115 3.58 8.39 -5.97
N VAL A 116 2.76 7.67 -6.74
CA VAL A 116 3.07 6.31 -7.18
C VAL A 116 4.20 6.36 -8.20
N ILE A 117 4.11 7.25 -9.17
CA ILE A 117 5.16 7.42 -10.19
C ILE A 117 6.50 7.75 -9.53
N LYS A 118 6.50 8.67 -8.59
CA LYS A 118 7.71 9.06 -7.85
C LYS A 118 8.25 7.89 -7.03
N GLY A 119 7.37 7.14 -6.39
CA GLY A 119 7.75 5.98 -5.60
C GLY A 119 8.43 4.91 -6.45
N ILE A 120 7.85 4.59 -7.60
CA ILE A 120 8.41 3.61 -8.52
C ILE A 120 9.78 4.06 -9.02
N SER A 121 9.89 5.34 -9.39
CA SER A 121 11.17 5.91 -9.86
C SER A 121 12.26 5.80 -8.78
N SER A 122 11.90 6.08 -7.54
CA SER A 122 12.79 5.97 -6.39
C SER A 122 13.31 4.53 -6.21
N LEU A 123 12.45 3.54 -6.45
CA LEU A 123 12.81 2.13 -6.30
C LEU A 123 13.71 1.61 -7.42
N GLN A 124 13.75 2.30 -8.54
CA GLN A 124 14.58 1.92 -9.69
C GLN A 124 16.00 2.47 -9.63
N SER A 125 16.25 3.40 -8.76
CA SER A 125 17.56 4.04 -8.65
C SER A 125 18.55 3.30 -7.78
#